data_e27696e0e2bd7ff94b96e4688a60e3a9
#
_entry.id   e27696e0e2bd7ff94b96e4688a60e3a9
#
_cell.length_a   1.000
_cell.length_b   1.000
_cell.length_c   1.000
_cell.angle_alpha   90.00
_cell.angle_beta   90.00
_cell.angle_gamma   90.00
#
_symmetry.space_group_name_H-M   'P 1'
#
loop_
_entity.id
_entity.type
_entity.pdbx_description
1 polymer ?
#
loop_
_entity_poly.entity_id
_entity_poly.type
_entity_poly.pdbx_seq_one_letter_code
_entity_poly.pdbx_strand_id
1 'polypeptide(L)'
;MTLRHFVLAAALVALSAPAPARPPAPVSLLASAPSARKMRGVCWEGARQIEATALAPLHDLGVDWISQTPFGWSPSLTSTEIRYESRGGLWGETDDGLVKTAAWARELGIKTLLKPHLWVRHGEWPGDIAMTTDEGWRQWFAAYESFILHYARLAEANGFEGFAVGTELGKTTGRTAEWKRIVARVREVYHGKLTYCANWSEEPERVGFWDVLDFIGVQAYYPLAEVDRPSKPQIAAAWIPVATKLAALSKRTGKTVVFTEVGFKSHEGSLKEPWQWETTGAVDVDLQRDAFAAMFETLWKTSWFGGAFVWKWHPFLRPDGRHDRDFTPQGKPALSVIKAYYTAP
;
A
#
# COMPACT_ATOMS: atom_id res chain seq x y z
N MET A 1 54.94 61.98 48.79
CA MET A 1 53.74 61.86 47.91
C MET A 1 53.88 60.54 47.20
N THR A 2 53.13 59.53 47.68
CA THR A 2 53.24 58.12 47.29
C THR A 2 52.06 57.74 46.36
N LEU A 3 52.38 57.37 45.17
CA LEU A 3 51.40 56.86 44.18
C LEU A 3 51.11 55.38 44.47
N ARG A 4 49.88 55.04 44.76
CA ARG A 4 49.40 53.64 44.92
C ARG A 4 48.90 53.13 43.57
N HIS A 5 49.50 52.03 43.09
CA HIS A 5 49.03 51.30 41.90
C HIS A 5 47.92 50.34 42.34
N PHE A 6 46.76 50.48 41.65
CA PHE A 6 45.69 49.47 41.72
C PHE A 6 45.89 48.47 40.56
N VAL A 7 46.09 47.22 40.93
CA VAL A 7 46.09 46.11 39.97
C VAL A 7 44.66 45.57 39.90
N LEU A 8 44.01 45.68 38.71
CA LEU A 8 42.72 45.06 38.45
C LEU A 8 42.96 43.63 37.96
N ALA A 9 42.51 42.64 38.71
CA ALA A 9 42.50 41.25 38.30
C ALA A 9 41.19 40.98 37.48
N ALA A 10 41.32 40.73 36.18
CA ALA A 10 40.22 40.29 35.34
C ALA A 10 40.03 38.79 35.49
N ALA A 11 38.91 38.36 36.06
CA ALA A 11 38.51 36.95 36.07
C ALA A 11 37.88 36.56 34.72
N LEU A 12 38.56 35.69 33.95
CA LEU A 12 37.97 35.03 32.78
C LEU A 12 36.98 33.97 33.24
N VAL A 13 35.70 34.20 33.01
CA VAL A 13 34.66 33.17 33.10
C VAL A 13 34.64 32.41 31.76
N ALA A 14 35.13 31.19 31.75
CA ALA A 14 35.02 30.29 30.61
C ALA A 14 33.59 29.76 30.54
N LEU A 15 32.79 30.27 29.58
CA LEU A 15 31.51 29.70 29.21
C LEU A 15 31.77 28.39 28.44
N SER A 16 31.57 27.26 29.11
CA SER A 16 31.53 25.94 28.44
C SER A 16 30.27 25.83 27.57
N ALA A 17 30.46 25.73 26.28
CA ALA A 17 29.35 25.42 25.35
C ALA A 17 28.76 24.04 25.66
N PRO A 18 27.41 23.85 25.62
CA PRO A 18 26.84 22.55 25.83
C PRO A 18 27.25 21.59 24.71
N ALA A 19 27.62 20.36 25.10
CA ALA A 19 27.97 19.30 24.13
C ALA A 19 26.80 19.03 23.19
N PRO A 20 27.06 18.75 21.90
CA PRO A 20 26.01 18.43 20.91
C PRO A 20 25.23 17.20 21.41
N ALA A 21 23.90 17.28 21.35
CA ALA A 21 23.01 16.19 21.72
C ALA A 21 23.34 14.94 20.88
N ARG A 22 23.56 13.83 21.56
CA ARG A 22 23.83 12.53 20.94
C ARG A 22 22.63 12.17 20.06
N PRO A 23 22.83 11.79 18.77
CA PRO A 23 21.72 11.34 17.94
C PRO A 23 21.02 10.16 18.61
N PRO A 24 19.68 10.05 18.51
CA PRO A 24 18.95 8.93 19.10
C PRO A 24 19.51 7.62 18.52
N ALA A 25 19.71 6.63 19.40
CA ALA A 25 20.15 5.30 18.98
C ALA A 25 19.18 4.74 17.93
N PRO A 26 19.66 4.04 16.89
CA PRO A 26 18.77 3.43 15.90
C PRO A 26 17.82 2.49 16.63
N VAL A 27 16.52 2.72 16.42
CA VAL A 27 15.47 1.81 16.92
C VAL A 27 15.77 0.45 16.34
N SER A 28 16.01 -0.55 17.19
CA SER A 28 16.21 -1.93 16.76
C SER A 28 14.96 -2.36 15.99
N LEU A 29 15.06 -2.45 14.66
CA LEU A 29 13.99 -2.92 13.78
C LEU A 29 13.74 -4.43 13.93
N LEU A 30 14.57 -5.12 14.73
CA LEU A 30 14.54 -6.55 14.97
C LEU A 30 13.90 -6.83 16.32
N ALA A 31 12.59 -7.03 16.35
CA ALA A 31 11.90 -7.64 17.49
C ALA A 31 11.55 -9.08 17.11
N SER A 32 12.16 -10.03 17.82
CA SER A 32 11.98 -11.46 17.60
C SER A 32 10.78 -11.99 18.38
N ALA A 33 9.66 -12.16 17.68
CA ALA A 33 8.65 -13.18 18.00
C ALA A 33 8.38 -13.96 16.72
N PRO A 34 7.93 -15.23 16.75
CA PRO A 34 7.58 -15.95 15.53
C PRO A 34 6.48 -15.16 14.84
N SER A 35 6.84 -14.51 13.74
CA SER A 35 5.92 -13.68 12.97
C SER A 35 4.90 -14.63 12.34
N ALA A 36 3.62 -14.31 12.48
CA ALA A 36 2.60 -14.93 11.65
C ALA A 36 3.06 -14.90 10.19
N ARG A 37 2.76 -15.97 9.43
CA ARG A 37 3.17 -16.07 8.02
C ARG A 37 2.75 -14.81 7.27
N LYS A 38 3.70 -14.14 6.63
CA LYS A 38 3.46 -12.90 5.89
C LYS A 38 2.59 -13.16 4.66
N MET A 39 1.73 -12.20 4.33
CA MET A 39 0.97 -12.23 3.09
C MET A 39 1.92 -12.06 1.90
N ARG A 40 1.98 -13.06 1.03
CA ARG A 40 2.81 -13.11 -0.18
C ARG A 40 1.90 -12.91 -1.37
N GLY A 41 1.58 -11.64 -1.65
CA GLY A 41 0.52 -11.26 -2.54
C GLY A 41 0.98 -10.71 -3.88
N VAL A 42 0.07 -10.75 -4.85
CA VAL A 42 0.12 -9.95 -6.08
C VAL A 42 -1.22 -9.26 -6.29
N CYS A 43 -1.20 -8.06 -6.88
CA CYS A 43 -2.40 -7.39 -7.35
C CYS A 43 -2.75 -7.97 -8.72
N TRP A 44 -3.85 -8.72 -8.75
CA TRP A 44 -4.35 -9.37 -9.95
C TRP A 44 -5.11 -8.37 -10.82
N GLU A 45 -4.63 -8.11 -12.02
CA GLU A 45 -5.28 -7.20 -12.94
C GLU A 45 -6.55 -7.81 -13.53
N GLY A 46 -7.63 -7.05 -13.58
CA GLY A 46 -8.84 -7.45 -14.28
C GLY A 46 -8.57 -7.65 -15.77
N ALA A 47 -9.15 -8.71 -16.35
CA ALA A 47 -9.03 -9.04 -17.77
C ALA A 47 -10.40 -9.22 -18.41
N ARG A 48 -10.45 -9.23 -19.75
CA ARG A 48 -11.73 -9.45 -20.48
C ARG A 48 -12.31 -10.83 -20.24
N GLN A 49 -11.45 -11.85 -20.22
CA GLN A 49 -11.78 -13.23 -19.85
C GLN A 49 -10.49 -13.98 -19.59
N ILE A 50 -10.50 -14.90 -18.63
CA ILE A 50 -9.38 -15.78 -18.31
C ILE A 50 -9.87 -17.22 -18.11
N GLU A 51 -8.92 -18.14 -18.12
CA GLU A 51 -9.10 -19.53 -17.70
C GLU A 51 -8.36 -19.75 -16.37
N ALA A 52 -8.71 -20.77 -15.61
CA ALA A 52 -8.07 -21.13 -14.34
C ALA A 52 -6.54 -21.27 -14.45
N THR A 53 -6.06 -21.74 -15.60
CA THR A 53 -4.62 -21.92 -15.90
C THR A 53 -3.81 -20.62 -15.85
N ALA A 54 -4.46 -19.45 -15.97
CA ALA A 54 -3.77 -18.15 -15.86
C ALA A 54 -3.17 -17.91 -14.45
N LEU A 55 -3.70 -18.58 -13.42
CA LEU A 55 -3.24 -18.49 -12.03
C LEU A 55 -2.07 -19.45 -11.71
N ALA A 56 -1.87 -20.48 -12.52
CA ALA A 56 -0.86 -21.52 -12.25
C ALA A 56 0.56 -20.97 -11.98
N PRO A 57 1.07 -19.95 -12.71
CA PRO A 57 2.40 -19.40 -12.45
C PRO A 57 2.56 -18.79 -11.04
N LEU A 58 1.48 -18.38 -10.40
CA LEU A 58 1.51 -17.79 -9.06
C LEU A 58 1.90 -18.81 -7.99
N HIS A 59 1.43 -20.05 -8.12
CA HIS A 59 1.79 -21.14 -7.21
C HIS A 59 3.30 -21.39 -7.19
N ASP A 60 3.94 -21.44 -8.36
CA ASP A 60 5.38 -21.69 -8.49
C ASP A 60 6.24 -20.53 -7.95
N LEU A 61 5.66 -19.36 -7.79
CA LEU A 61 6.28 -18.19 -7.18
C LEU A 61 6.13 -18.14 -5.66
N GLY A 62 5.38 -19.08 -5.07
CA GLY A 62 5.07 -19.07 -3.65
C GLY A 62 4.07 -17.98 -3.23
N VAL A 63 3.30 -17.45 -4.19
CA VAL A 63 2.20 -16.52 -3.92
C VAL A 63 1.10 -17.26 -3.16
N ASP A 64 0.61 -16.67 -2.05
CA ASP A 64 -0.49 -17.22 -1.25
C ASP A 64 -1.67 -16.25 -1.12
N TRP A 65 -1.59 -15.09 -1.75
CA TRP A 65 -2.67 -14.11 -1.85
C TRP A 65 -2.72 -13.46 -3.24
N ILE A 66 -3.95 -13.20 -3.70
CA ILE A 66 -4.20 -12.22 -4.76
C ILE A 66 -5.07 -11.08 -4.21
N SER A 67 -4.93 -9.86 -4.72
CA SER A 67 -5.95 -8.84 -4.54
C SER A 67 -6.70 -8.62 -5.84
N GLN A 68 -8.04 -8.54 -5.77
CA GLN A 68 -8.92 -8.23 -6.89
C GLN A 68 -9.58 -6.87 -6.66
N THR A 69 -9.70 -6.08 -7.71
CA THR A 69 -10.12 -4.68 -7.61
C THR A 69 -11.32 -4.41 -8.51
N PRO A 70 -12.55 -4.50 -7.98
CA PRO A 70 -13.73 -3.96 -8.66
C PRO A 70 -13.81 -2.44 -8.49
N PHE A 71 -14.49 -1.77 -9.42
CA PHE A 71 -14.58 -0.31 -9.42
C PHE A 71 -15.99 0.21 -9.23
N GLY A 72 -16.11 1.24 -8.37
CA GLY A 72 -17.21 2.19 -8.37
C GLY A 72 -16.81 3.48 -9.10
N TRP A 73 -17.77 4.21 -9.61
CA TRP A 73 -17.57 5.42 -10.41
C TRP A 73 -18.30 6.61 -9.80
N SER A 74 -17.56 7.70 -9.58
CA SER A 74 -18.12 8.99 -9.16
C SER A 74 -18.05 10.00 -10.31
N PRO A 75 -19.08 10.80 -10.55
CA PRO A 75 -19.08 11.85 -11.59
C PRO A 75 -18.07 12.96 -11.34
N SER A 76 -17.74 13.27 -10.10
CA SER A 76 -16.77 14.30 -9.70
C SER A 76 -16.32 14.13 -8.25
N LEU A 77 -15.31 14.86 -7.84
CA LEU A 77 -14.79 14.88 -6.46
C LEU A 77 -15.81 15.39 -5.41
N THR A 78 -16.85 16.09 -5.85
CA THR A 78 -17.89 16.65 -4.97
C THR A 78 -19.27 15.98 -5.15
N SER A 79 -19.34 14.94 -6.01
CA SER A 79 -20.57 14.19 -6.23
C SER A 79 -20.86 13.24 -5.09
N THR A 80 -22.12 13.15 -4.69
CA THR A 80 -22.62 12.15 -3.74
C THR A 80 -23.03 10.85 -4.41
N GLU A 81 -23.00 10.80 -5.76
CA GLU A 81 -23.37 9.62 -6.54
C GLU A 81 -22.19 8.66 -6.70
N ILE A 82 -22.42 7.37 -6.44
CA ILE A 82 -21.49 6.27 -6.72
C ILE A 82 -22.23 5.20 -7.51
N ARG A 83 -21.73 4.92 -8.71
CA ARG A 83 -22.24 3.86 -9.62
C ARG A 83 -21.28 2.69 -9.58
N TYR A 84 -21.75 1.48 -9.37
CA TYR A 84 -20.91 0.27 -9.31
C TYR A 84 -21.48 -0.94 -10.05
N GLU A 85 -22.72 -0.85 -10.52
CA GLU A 85 -23.31 -1.87 -11.39
C GLU A 85 -22.90 -1.58 -12.84
N SER A 86 -21.67 -1.94 -13.22
CA SER A 86 -21.17 -1.64 -14.56
C SER A 86 -21.56 -2.73 -15.56
N ARG A 87 -22.44 -2.39 -16.48
CA ARG A 87 -22.58 -3.12 -17.75
C ARG A 87 -21.49 -2.63 -18.69
N GLY A 88 -20.41 -3.40 -18.89
CA GLY A 88 -19.40 -3.10 -19.91
C GLY A 88 -17.97 -2.91 -19.45
N GLY A 89 -17.63 -3.23 -18.19
CA GLY A 89 -16.25 -3.31 -17.71
C GLY A 89 -15.50 -4.57 -18.15
N LEU A 90 -14.27 -4.74 -17.69
CA LEU A 90 -13.54 -5.99 -17.85
C LEU A 90 -14.24 -7.10 -17.08
N TRP A 91 -14.32 -8.31 -17.64
CA TRP A 91 -14.96 -9.43 -16.97
C TRP A 91 -14.37 -9.69 -15.57
N GLY A 92 -13.04 -9.61 -15.42
CA GLY A 92 -12.36 -9.80 -14.14
C GLY A 92 -12.70 -8.77 -13.05
N GLU A 93 -13.43 -7.71 -13.38
CA GLU A 93 -13.91 -6.67 -12.46
C GLU A 93 -15.41 -6.82 -12.15
N THR A 94 -16.11 -7.72 -12.86
CA THR A 94 -17.51 -8.04 -12.59
C THR A 94 -17.65 -9.02 -11.44
N ASP A 95 -18.80 -9.06 -10.79
CA ASP A 95 -19.10 -10.02 -9.71
C ASP A 95 -18.80 -11.47 -10.14
N ASP A 96 -19.22 -11.89 -11.33
CA ASP A 96 -18.95 -13.23 -11.88
C ASP A 96 -17.45 -13.49 -12.02
N GLY A 97 -16.71 -12.54 -12.59
CA GLY A 97 -15.27 -12.65 -12.79
C GLY A 97 -14.49 -12.70 -11.47
N LEU A 98 -14.86 -11.86 -10.50
CA LEU A 98 -14.29 -11.85 -9.17
C LEU A 98 -14.49 -13.20 -8.46
N VAL A 99 -15.73 -13.72 -8.47
CA VAL A 99 -16.09 -14.98 -7.82
C VAL A 99 -15.38 -16.17 -8.46
N LYS A 100 -15.37 -16.26 -9.79
CA LYS A 100 -14.70 -17.36 -10.50
C LYS A 100 -13.19 -17.32 -10.30
N THR A 101 -12.56 -16.14 -10.39
CA THR A 101 -11.12 -15.99 -10.14
C THR A 101 -10.75 -16.40 -8.71
N ALA A 102 -11.53 -16.00 -7.70
CA ALA A 102 -11.30 -16.39 -6.32
C ALA A 102 -11.47 -17.90 -6.10
N ALA A 103 -12.47 -18.53 -6.75
CA ALA A 103 -12.65 -19.97 -6.68
C ALA A 103 -11.44 -20.72 -7.25
N TRP A 104 -10.95 -20.34 -8.42
CA TRP A 104 -9.73 -20.95 -9.02
C TRP A 104 -8.47 -20.68 -8.19
N ALA A 105 -8.34 -19.49 -7.62
CA ALA A 105 -7.22 -19.17 -6.72
C ALA A 105 -7.22 -20.10 -5.50
N ARG A 106 -8.40 -20.34 -4.90
CA ARG A 106 -8.56 -21.21 -3.74
C ARG A 106 -8.21 -22.67 -4.02
N GLU A 107 -8.50 -23.19 -5.23
CA GLU A 107 -8.09 -24.52 -5.66
C GLU A 107 -6.55 -24.68 -5.65
N LEU A 108 -5.82 -23.59 -5.83
CA LEU A 108 -4.36 -23.52 -5.74
C LEU A 108 -3.83 -23.15 -4.34
N GLY A 109 -4.72 -23.05 -3.32
CA GLY A 109 -4.36 -22.61 -1.97
C GLY A 109 -4.06 -21.13 -1.84
N ILE A 110 -4.44 -20.32 -2.84
CA ILE A 110 -4.25 -18.87 -2.88
C ILE A 110 -5.51 -18.18 -2.34
N LYS A 111 -5.32 -17.30 -1.37
CA LYS A 111 -6.37 -16.50 -0.73
C LYS A 111 -6.65 -15.22 -1.52
N THR A 112 -7.82 -14.64 -1.30
CA THR A 112 -8.22 -13.40 -2.00
C THR A 112 -8.50 -12.27 -1.02
N LEU A 113 -7.88 -11.12 -1.28
CA LEU A 113 -8.24 -9.81 -0.74
C LEU A 113 -9.10 -9.06 -1.78
N LEU A 114 -10.39 -8.87 -1.50
CA LEU A 114 -11.24 -8.02 -2.33
C LEU A 114 -11.04 -6.56 -1.93
N LYS A 115 -10.65 -5.73 -2.90
CA LYS A 115 -10.23 -4.35 -2.70
C LYS A 115 -11.01 -3.39 -3.62
N PRO A 116 -12.27 -3.05 -3.29
CA PRO A 116 -13.06 -2.13 -4.10
C PRO A 116 -12.43 -0.73 -4.15
N HIS A 117 -12.38 -0.16 -5.34
CA HIS A 117 -11.85 1.17 -5.63
C HIS A 117 -12.95 2.11 -6.14
N LEU A 118 -12.75 3.42 -5.97
CA LEU A 118 -13.51 4.43 -6.68
C LEU A 118 -12.68 5.04 -7.81
N TRP A 119 -13.29 5.17 -8.99
CA TRP A 119 -12.83 6.03 -10.05
C TRP A 119 -13.62 7.33 -10.06
N VAL A 120 -12.92 8.44 -10.27
CA VAL A 120 -13.56 9.73 -10.51
C VAL A 120 -13.43 10.07 -11.99
N ARG A 121 -14.50 10.62 -12.56
CA ARG A 121 -14.52 11.00 -13.98
C ARG A 121 -13.35 11.93 -14.29
N HIS A 122 -12.85 11.87 -15.53
CA HIS A 122 -11.68 12.62 -16.02
C HIS A 122 -10.33 12.24 -15.38
N GLY A 123 -10.24 11.14 -14.63
CA GLY A 123 -8.99 10.69 -14.04
C GLY A 123 -8.56 11.48 -12.80
N GLU A 124 -9.50 12.21 -12.18
CA GLU A 124 -9.24 12.88 -10.90
C GLU A 124 -8.96 11.83 -9.81
N TRP A 125 -8.04 12.14 -8.91
CA TRP A 125 -7.66 11.20 -7.86
C TRP A 125 -8.75 11.09 -6.77
N PRO A 126 -9.24 9.87 -6.44
CA PRO A 126 -10.32 9.68 -5.48
C PRO A 126 -9.96 10.12 -4.05
N GLY A 127 -8.68 10.23 -3.72
CA GLY A 127 -8.23 10.77 -2.44
C GLY A 127 -8.62 12.22 -2.18
N ASP A 128 -9.00 12.95 -3.24
CA ASP A 128 -9.47 14.33 -3.18
C ASP A 128 -10.98 14.47 -3.04
N ILE A 129 -11.74 13.37 -2.99
CA ILE A 129 -13.19 13.41 -2.76
C ILE A 129 -13.50 14.12 -1.45
N ALA A 130 -14.26 15.23 -1.54
CA ALA A 130 -14.68 16.00 -0.38
C ALA A 130 -16.02 16.71 -0.62
N MET A 131 -16.92 16.60 0.35
CA MET A 131 -18.20 17.31 0.33
C MET A 131 -18.07 18.66 1.05
N THR A 132 -18.79 19.66 0.56
CA THR A 132 -18.75 21.03 1.11
C THR A 132 -19.73 21.25 2.25
N THR A 133 -20.69 20.34 2.46
CA THR A 133 -21.72 20.45 3.50
C THR A 133 -21.86 19.13 4.27
N ASP A 134 -22.36 19.20 5.50
CA ASP A 134 -22.64 17.98 6.29
C ASP A 134 -23.73 17.12 5.65
N GLU A 135 -24.72 17.74 4.96
CA GLU A 135 -25.70 17.01 4.17
C GLU A 135 -25.05 16.23 3.03
N GLY A 136 -24.15 16.87 2.27
CA GLY A 136 -23.37 16.20 1.23
C GLY A 136 -22.57 15.02 1.78
N TRP A 137 -21.93 15.15 2.94
CA TRP A 137 -21.22 14.05 3.59
C TRP A 137 -22.17 12.91 3.98
N ARG A 138 -23.35 13.19 4.54
CA ARG A 138 -24.34 12.14 4.86
C ARG A 138 -24.78 11.38 3.61
N GLN A 139 -25.05 12.08 2.52
CA GLN A 139 -25.45 11.48 1.25
C GLN A 139 -24.31 10.66 0.64
N TRP A 140 -23.08 11.19 0.64
CA TRP A 140 -21.93 10.47 0.11
C TRP A 140 -21.67 9.18 0.89
N PHE A 141 -21.65 9.23 2.23
CA PHE A 141 -21.45 8.03 3.04
C PHE A 141 -22.59 7.02 2.91
N ALA A 142 -23.83 7.46 2.66
CA ALA A 142 -24.93 6.54 2.38
C ALA A 142 -24.77 5.83 1.03
N ALA A 143 -24.33 6.54 -0.02
CA ALA A 143 -24.01 5.95 -1.31
C ALA A 143 -22.81 5.02 -1.21
N TYR A 144 -21.76 5.43 -0.48
CA TYR A 144 -20.57 4.61 -0.24
C TYR A 144 -20.90 3.34 0.56
N GLU A 145 -21.75 3.41 1.57
CA GLU A 145 -22.24 2.26 2.33
C GLU A 145 -22.90 1.23 1.40
N SER A 146 -23.76 1.67 0.49
CA SER A 146 -24.43 0.79 -0.48
C SER A 146 -23.42 0.08 -1.38
N PHE A 147 -22.44 0.81 -1.91
CA PHE A 147 -21.35 0.29 -2.72
C PHE A 147 -20.51 -0.74 -1.98
N ILE A 148 -20.02 -0.41 -0.79
CA ILE A 148 -19.09 -1.27 -0.07
C ILE A 148 -19.78 -2.51 0.52
N LEU A 149 -21.04 -2.40 0.93
CA LEU A 149 -21.83 -3.53 1.41
C LEU A 149 -22.20 -4.52 0.31
N HIS A 150 -22.36 -4.07 -0.95
CA HIS A 150 -22.51 -4.99 -2.09
C HIS A 150 -21.31 -5.94 -2.17
N TYR A 151 -20.09 -5.41 -2.19
CA TYR A 151 -18.89 -6.22 -2.27
C TYR A 151 -18.57 -6.98 -0.98
N ALA A 152 -18.94 -6.46 0.18
CA ALA A 152 -18.78 -7.18 1.44
C ALA A 152 -19.66 -8.45 1.48
N ARG A 153 -20.90 -8.37 1.01
CA ARG A 153 -21.79 -9.55 0.89
C ARG A 153 -21.29 -10.52 -0.17
N LEU A 154 -20.80 -10.02 -1.31
CA LEU A 154 -20.16 -10.85 -2.34
C LEU A 154 -18.98 -11.64 -1.77
N ALA A 155 -18.12 -10.95 -0.99
CA ALA A 155 -16.95 -11.54 -0.36
C ALA A 155 -17.34 -12.64 0.65
N GLU A 156 -18.31 -12.39 1.52
CA GLU A 156 -18.80 -13.38 2.50
C GLU A 156 -19.40 -14.61 1.82
N ALA A 157 -20.31 -14.38 0.87
CA ALA A 157 -21.02 -15.46 0.18
C ALA A 157 -20.09 -16.40 -0.60
N ASN A 158 -18.90 -15.90 -0.99
CA ASN A 158 -17.93 -16.63 -1.81
C ASN A 158 -16.62 -16.93 -1.06
N GLY A 159 -16.58 -16.67 0.26
CA GLY A 159 -15.47 -17.06 1.14
C GLY A 159 -14.15 -16.36 0.82
N PHE A 160 -14.16 -15.08 0.47
CA PHE A 160 -12.94 -14.28 0.37
C PHE A 160 -12.34 -14.09 1.77
N GLU A 161 -11.03 -14.21 1.91
CA GLU A 161 -10.36 -14.19 3.21
C GLU A 161 -10.02 -12.79 3.73
N GLY A 162 -10.00 -11.80 2.84
CA GLY A 162 -9.74 -10.40 3.16
C GLY A 162 -10.63 -9.43 2.38
N PHE A 163 -10.92 -8.29 3.01
CA PHE A 163 -11.73 -7.23 2.41
C PHE A 163 -11.22 -5.85 2.80
N ALA A 164 -11.05 -4.96 1.82
CA ALA A 164 -10.72 -3.57 2.05
C ALA A 164 -11.99 -2.73 2.13
N VAL A 165 -12.22 -2.05 3.25
CA VAL A 165 -13.38 -1.17 3.43
C VAL A 165 -13.26 0.16 2.68
N GLY A 166 -12.09 0.45 2.13
CA GLY A 166 -11.81 1.62 1.30
C GLY A 166 -10.36 1.65 0.86
N THR A 167 -10.09 2.40 -0.21
CA THR A 167 -8.77 2.54 -0.82
C THR A 167 -8.54 3.98 -1.25
N GLU A 168 -7.48 4.60 -0.71
CA GLU A 168 -6.99 5.94 -1.08
C GLU A 168 -8.06 7.05 -1.08
N LEU A 169 -8.93 7.08 -0.08
CA LEU A 169 -9.99 8.08 0.07
C LEU A 169 -9.58 9.19 1.06
N GLY A 170 -8.36 9.71 0.90
CA GLY A 170 -7.61 10.51 1.87
C GLY A 170 -8.39 11.61 2.58
N LYS A 171 -9.09 12.50 1.84
CA LYS A 171 -9.86 13.60 2.46
C LYS A 171 -11.10 13.11 3.24
N THR A 172 -11.60 11.91 2.95
CA THR A 172 -12.74 11.34 3.67
C THR A 172 -12.34 10.76 5.04
N THR A 173 -11.06 10.38 5.22
CA THR A 173 -10.60 9.67 6.44
C THR A 173 -10.67 10.51 7.71
N GLY A 174 -10.73 11.83 7.58
CA GLY A 174 -11.02 12.74 8.70
C GLY A 174 -12.40 12.55 9.32
N ARG A 175 -13.33 11.91 8.60
CA ARG A 175 -14.68 11.56 9.08
C ARG A 175 -14.65 10.21 9.83
N THR A 176 -13.86 10.15 10.89
CA THR A 176 -13.61 8.91 11.66
C THR A 176 -14.90 8.23 12.16
N ALA A 177 -15.90 8.97 12.61
CA ALA A 177 -17.14 8.39 13.12
C ALA A 177 -17.94 7.69 12.01
N GLU A 178 -18.03 8.31 10.85
CA GLU A 178 -18.69 7.76 9.67
C GLU A 178 -17.97 6.50 9.17
N TRP A 179 -16.63 6.50 9.14
CA TRP A 179 -15.85 5.32 8.78
C TRP A 179 -16.03 4.18 9.77
N LYS A 180 -16.03 4.46 11.08
CA LYS A 180 -16.31 3.41 12.09
C LYS A 180 -17.70 2.83 11.92
N ARG A 181 -18.70 3.65 11.54
CA ARG A 181 -20.04 3.15 11.19
C ARG A 181 -19.99 2.24 9.95
N ILE A 182 -19.30 2.65 8.88
CA ILE A 182 -19.11 1.80 7.69
C ILE A 182 -18.49 0.45 8.07
N VAL A 183 -17.41 0.45 8.86
CA VAL A 183 -16.76 -0.79 9.31
C VAL A 183 -17.72 -1.66 10.13
N ALA A 184 -18.51 -1.07 11.02
CA ALA A 184 -19.51 -1.80 11.81
C ALA A 184 -20.56 -2.45 10.90
N ARG A 185 -21.07 -1.71 9.90
CA ARG A 185 -22.03 -2.25 8.91
C ARG A 185 -21.43 -3.38 8.07
N VAL A 186 -20.15 -3.25 7.66
CA VAL A 186 -19.44 -4.32 6.95
C VAL A 186 -19.31 -5.56 7.85
N ARG A 187 -18.98 -5.38 9.14
CA ARG A 187 -18.88 -6.51 10.11
C ARG A 187 -20.18 -7.27 10.33
N GLU A 188 -21.34 -6.64 10.11
CA GLU A 188 -22.63 -7.33 10.19
C GLU A 188 -22.82 -8.36 9.06
N VAL A 189 -22.12 -8.23 7.94
CA VAL A 189 -22.30 -9.05 6.73
C VAL A 189 -21.03 -9.75 6.25
N TYR A 190 -19.86 -9.46 6.83
CA TYR A 190 -18.58 -10.05 6.46
C TYR A 190 -17.71 -10.35 7.68
N HIS A 191 -17.22 -11.58 7.79
CA HIS A 191 -16.53 -12.12 8.98
C HIS A 191 -15.03 -12.36 8.76
N GLY A 192 -14.52 -12.16 7.54
CA GLY A 192 -13.09 -12.25 7.23
C GLY A 192 -12.28 -11.06 7.75
N LYS A 193 -11.00 -10.99 7.34
CA LYS A 193 -10.10 -9.89 7.73
C LYS A 193 -10.47 -8.60 7.05
N LEU A 194 -10.52 -7.50 7.82
CA LEU A 194 -10.78 -6.15 7.30
C LEU A 194 -9.54 -5.27 7.35
N THR A 195 -9.37 -4.46 6.33
CA THR A 195 -8.41 -3.35 6.29
C THR A 195 -8.98 -2.14 5.57
N TYR A 196 -8.27 -1.03 5.67
CA TYR A 196 -8.36 0.13 4.79
C TYR A 196 -7.01 0.25 4.08
N CYS A 197 -6.98 0.60 2.80
CA CYS A 197 -5.77 0.74 2.01
C CYS A 197 -5.41 2.22 1.88
N ALA A 198 -4.61 2.72 2.82
CA ALA A 198 -4.22 4.13 2.86
C ALA A 198 -3.17 4.45 1.79
N ASN A 199 -3.25 5.65 1.19
CA ASN A 199 -2.20 6.17 0.32
C ASN A 199 -0.88 6.34 1.10
N TRP A 200 0.24 6.13 0.44
CA TRP A 200 1.60 6.14 1.01
C TRP A 200 2.00 7.44 1.73
N SER A 201 1.37 8.54 1.42
CA SER A 201 1.74 9.86 1.94
C SER A 201 1.56 9.96 3.47
N GLU A 202 0.80 10.89 3.98
CA GLU A 202 0.52 11.02 5.43
C GLU A 202 -0.78 10.32 5.86
N GLU A 203 -1.48 9.67 4.92
CA GLU A 203 -2.78 9.09 5.19
C GLU A 203 -2.73 7.98 6.26
N PRO A 204 -1.73 7.05 6.28
CA PRO A 204 -1.68 5.99 7.28
C PRO A 204 -1.68 6.52 8.72
N GLU A 205 -1.01 7.65 8.97
CA GLU A 205 -0.94 8.28 10.28
C GLU A 205 -2.22 9.05 10.65
N ARG A 206 -2.99 9.51 9.65
CA ARG A 206 -4.23 10.30 9.83
C ARG A 206 -5.47 9.44 10.04
N VAL A 207 -5.48 8.20 9.55
CA VAL A 207 -6.62 7.30 9.72
C VAL A 207 -6.90 7.05 11.20
N GLY A 208 -8.07 7.51 11.67
CA GLY A 208 -8.50 7.45 13.08
C GLY A 208 -9.30 6.18 13.45
N PHE A 209 -9.40 5.20 12.55
CA PHE A 209 -10.25 4.01 12.73
C PHE A 209 -9.51 2.67 12.55
N TRP A 210 -8.15 2.67 12.69
CA TRP A 210 -7.38 1.43 12.67
C TRP A 210 -7.77 0.46 13.78
N ASP A 211 -8.28 0.96 14.90
CA ASP A 211 -8.71 0.17 16.07
C ASP A 211 -9.81 -0.85 15.73
N VAL A 212 -10.67 -0.56 14.75
CA VAL A 212 -11.78 -1.43 14.33
C VAL A 212 -11.43 -2.33 13.13
N LEU A 213 -10.19 -2.26 12.62
CA LEU A 213 -9.69 -3.06 11.51
C LEU A 213 -8.69 -4.13 12.00
N ASP A 214 -8.38 -5.13 11.17
CA ASP A 214 -7.50 -6.25 11.56
C ASP A 214 -6.02 -5.97 11.29
N PHE A 215 -5.70 -5.21 10.25
CA PHE A 215 -4.34 -4.79 9.89
C PHE A 215 -4.36 -3.45 9.18
N ILE A 216 -3.18 -2.81 9.08
CA ILE A 216 -2.98 -1.54 8.40
C ILE A 216 -2.60 -1.84 6.95
N GLY A 217 -3.44 -1.44 6.00
CA GLY A 217 -3.13 -1.51 4.57
C GLY A 217 -2.48 -0.21 4.08
N VAL A 218 -1.44 -0.32 3.27
CA VAL A 218 -0.75 0.82 2.67
C VAL A 218 -0.53 0.58 1.18
N GLN A 219 -0.88 1.57 0.35
CA GLN A 219 -0.52 1.66 -1.06
C GLN A 219 0.88 2.28 -1.12
N ALA A 220 1.93 1.45 -1.24
CA ALA A 220 3.30 1.82 -0.87
C ALA A 220 4.11 2.37 -2.05
N TYR A 221 3.66 3.48 -2.64
CA TYR A 221 4.36 4.17 -3.73
C TYR A 221 5.27 5.30 -3.21
N TYR A 222 6.10 5.01 -2.20
CA TYR A 222 7.01 5.98 -1.61
C TYR A 222 8.10 6.43 -2.60
N PRO A 223 8.41 7.74 -2.72
CA PRO A 223 9.59 8.20 -3.43
C PRO A 223 10.85 7.68 -2.71
N LEU A 224 11.72 6.99 -3.45
CA LEU A 224 12.90 6.32 -2.90
C LEU A 224 14.21 6.86 -3.47
N ALA A 225 14.15 7.85 -4.35
CA ALA A 225 15.33 8.46 -4.97
C ALA A 225 15.04 9.86 -5.48
N GLU A 226 16.12 10.66 -5.58
CA GLU A 226 16.12 11.94 -6.27
C GLU A 226 16.84 11.87 -7.62
N VAL A 227 17.59 10.78 -7.85
CA VAL A 227 18.37 10.54 -9.08
C VAL A 227 17.71 9.45 -9.94
N ASP A 228 18.04 9.40 -11.24
CA ASP A 228 17.42 8.46 -12.17
C ASP A 228 17.84 7.01 -11.94
N ARG A 229 19.09 6.80 -11.52
CA ARG A 229 19.70 5.49 -11.27
C ARG A 229 20.32 5.42 -9.87
N PRO A 230 19.53 5.34 -8.82
CA PRO A 230 20.06 5.11 -7.48
C PRO A 230 20.63 3.69 -7.37
N SER A 231 21.70 3.53 -6.62
CA SER A 231 22.21 2.22 -6.24
C SER A 231 21.28 1.53 -5.23
N LYS A 232 21.31 0.17 -5.18
CA LYS A 232 20.52 -0.58 -4.19
C LYS A 232 20.75 -0.12 -2.74
N PRO A 233 21.99 0.19 -2.26
CA PRO A 233 22.20 0.75 -0.93
C PRO A 233 21.51 2.10 -0.71
N GLN A 234 21.45 2.98 -1.72
CA GLN A 234 20.72 4.24 -1.62
C GLN A 234 19.21 4.02 -1.50
N ILE A 235 18.66 3.08 -2.28
CA ILE A 235 17.23 2.70 -2.18
C ILE A 235 16.94 2.09 -0.79
N ALA A 236 17.80 1.22 -0.28
CA ALA A 236 17.65 0.66 1.07
C ALA A 236 17.69 1.74 2.16
N ALA A 237 18.60 2.71 2.04
CA ALA A 237 18.67 3.86 2.95
C ALA A 237 17.39 4.71 2.90
N ALA A 238 16.77 4.90 1.73
CA ALA A 238 15.52 5.63 1.58
C ALA A 238 14.32 4.91 2.24
N TRP A 239 14.35 3.58 2.36
CA TRP A 239 13.35 2.83 3.10
C TRP A 239 13.42 3.02 4.62
N ILE A 240 14.55 3.39 5.20
CA ILE A 240 14.73 3.48 6.66
C ILE A 240 13.73 4.46 7.32
N PRO A 241 13.59 5.72 6.85
CA PRO A 241 12.62 6.65 7.45
C PRO A 241 11.18 6.17 7.28
N VAL A 242 10.82 5.55 6.16
CA VAL A 242 9.50 4.96 5.92
C VAL A 242 9.25 3.82 6.91
N ALA A 243 10.19 2.88 7.02
CA ALA A 243 10.11 1.76 7.97
C ALA A 243 9.97 2.23 9.42
N THR A 244 10.68 3.29 9.79
CA THR A 244 10.61 3.87 11.15
C THR A 244 9.20 4.42 11.44
N LYS A 245 8.59 5.17 10.51
CA LYS A 245 7.23 5.70 10.64
C LYS A 245 6.19 4.58 10.75
N LEU A 246 6.27 3.59 9.86
CA LEU A 246 5.33 2.47 9.84
C LEU A 246 5.47 1.55 11.05
N ALA A 247 6.69 1.32 11.53
CA ALA A 247 6.93 0.59 12.77
C ALA A 247 6.32 1.31 14.00
N ALA A 248 6.46 2.64 14.05
CA ALA A 248 5.84 3.45 15.10
C ALA A 248 4.30 3.39 15.04
N LEU A 249 3.73 3.43 13.84
CA LEU A 249 2.28 3.27 13.63
C LEU A 249 1.81 1.89 14.08
N SER A 250 2.50 0.83 13.65
CA SER A 250 2.22 -0.56 14.08
C SER A 250 2.27 -0.71 15.59
N LYS A 251 3.30 -0.17 16.23
CA LYS A 251 3.43 -0.19 17.70
C LYS A 251 2.29 0.54 18.40
N ARG A 252 1.89 1.72 17.92
CA ARG A 252 0.80 2.53 18.49
C ARG A 252 -0.57 1.83 18.36
N THR A 253 -0.81 1.14 17.24
CA THR A 253 -2.10 0.50 16.97
C THR A 253 -2.16 -0.97 17.41
N GLY A 254 -1.02 -1.61 17.66
CA GLY A 254 -0.93 -3.05 17.92
C GLY A 254 -1.18 -3.93 16.68
N LYS A 255 -1.13 -3.34 15.46
CA LYS A 255 -1.48 -4.02 14.22
C LYS A 255 -0.29 -4.10 13.27
N THR A 256 -0.20 -5.19 12.49
CA THR A 256 0.79 -5.32 11.43
C THR A 256 0.47 -4.41 10.25
N VAL A 257 1.50 -3.98 9.52
CA VAL A 257 1.38 -3.23 8.28
C VAL A 257 1.56 -4.16 7.09
N VAL A 258 0.62 -4.12 6.16
CA VAL A 258 0.68 -4.85 4.88
C VAL A 258 0.71 -3.83 3.75
N PHE A 259 1.65 -3.97 2.84
CA PHE A 259 1.60 -3.21 1.60
C PHE A 259 0.55 -3.84 0.68
N THR A 260 -0.64 -3.25 0.67
CA THR A 260 -1.76 -3.70 -0.16
C THR A 260 -1.57 -3.38 -1.64
N GLU A 261 -0.60 -2.52 -1.93
CA GLU A 261 0.08 -2.37 -3.21
C GLU A 261 1.52 -1.94 -2.96
N VAL A 262 2.44 -2.49 -3.74
CA VAL A 262 3.80 -1.99 -3.90
C VAL A 262 4.32 -2.37 -5.27
N GLY A 263 4.85 -1.40 -5.99
CA GLY A 263 5.36 -1.64 -7.33
C GLY A 263 6.40 -0.62 -7.73
N PHE A 264 7.33 -1.05 -8.58
CA PHE A 264 8.35 -0.22 -9.17
C PHE A 264 8.32 -0.45 -10.68
N LYS A 265 8.29 0.63 -11.47
CA LYS A 265 8.42 0.51 -12.91
C LYS A 265 9.85 0.21 -13.29
N SER A 266 10.05 -0.48 -14.41
CA SER A 266 11.36 -0.89 -14.91
C SER A 266 11.95 0.12 -15.89
N HIS A 267 12.09 1.39 -15.46
CA HIS A 267 12.73 2.45 -16.24
C HIS A 267 13.47 3.43 -15.32
N GLU A 268 14.45 4.13 -15.89
CA GLU A 268 15.19 5.20 -15.21
C GLU A 268 14.24 6.26 -14.65
N GLY A 269 14.54 6.76 -13.46
CA GLY A 269 13.75 7.78 -12.78
C GLY A 269 12.45 7.29 -12.13
N SER A 270 12.09 6.00 -12.28
CA SER A 270 10.84 5.44 -11.77
C SER A 270 10.68 5.51 -10.25
N LEU A 271 11.75 5.68 -9.50
CA LEU A 271 11.73 5.75 -8.03
C LEU A 271 11.62 7.18 -7.48
N LYS A 272 11.61 8.21 -8.34
CA LYS A 272 11.40 9.61 -7.91
C LYS A 272 9.93 9.87 -7.59
N GLU A 273 9.04 9.47 -8.50
CA GLU A 273 7.59 9.63 -8.41
C GLU A 273 6.92 8.32 -8.82
N PRO A 274 7.02 7.27 -7.98
CA PRO A 274 6.60 5.92 -8.37
C PRO A 274 5.08 5.77 -8.63
N TRP A 275 4.27 6.75 -8.23
CA TRP A 275 2.82 6.81 -8.51
C TRP A 275 2.49 7.32 -9.92
N GLN A 276 3.43 7.96 -10.64
CA GLN A 276 3.19 8.52 -11.97
C GLN A 276 2.89 7.41 -12.99
N TRP A 277 1.87 7.63 -13.83
CA TRP A 277 1.52 6.68 -14.91
C TRP A 277 2.44 6.82 -16.12
N GLU A 278 2.91 8.04 -16.41
CA GLU A 278 3.80 8.30 -17.53
C GLU A 278 5.14 7.58 -17.38
N THR A 279 5.69 7.15 -18.51
CA THR A 279 6.92 6.35 -18.57
C THR A 279 7.87 7.03 -19.55
N THR A 280 8.74 7.90 -19.05
CA THR A 280 9.63 8.73 -19.89
C THR A 280 11.08 8.24 -19.95
N GLY A 281 11.54 7.47 -18.95
CA GLY A 281 12.92 6.98 -18.86
C GLY A 281 13.25 5.82 -19.79
N ALA A 282 14.53 5.55 -20.01
CA ALA A 282 15.00 4.34 -20.69
C ALA A 282 14.66 3.09 -19.87
N VAL A 283 14.50 1.93 -20.52
CA VAL A 283 14.26 0.65 -19.84
C VAL A 283 15.42 0.37 -18.87
N ASP A 284 15.09 0.05 -17.62
CA ASP A 284 16.04 -0.35 -16.58
C ASP A 284 15.40 -1.43 -15.68
N VAL A 285 15.49 -2.68 -16.13
CA VAL A 285 14.96 -3.83 -15.39
C VAL A 285 15.78 -4.17 -14.14
N ASP A 286 17.04 -3.77 -14.10
CA ASP A 286 17.91 -3.94 -12.95
C ASP A 286 17.54 -2.98 -11.82
N LEU A 287 17.13 -1.75 -12.14
CA LEU A 287 16.59 -0.81 -11.17
C LEU A 287 15.34 -1.38 -10.48
N GLN A 288 14.43 -1.98 -11.25
CA GLN A 288 13.24 -2.63 -10.69
C GLN A 288 13.62 -3.79 -9.75
N ARG A 289 14.59 -4.65 -10.17
CA ARG A 289 15.13 -5.73 -9.34
C ARG A 289 15.68 -5.21 -8.01
N ASP A 290 16.51 -4.19 -8.10
CA ASP A 290 17.22 -3.62 -6.93
C ASP A 290 16.25 -2.93 -5.99
N ALA A 291 15.18 -2.31 -6.51
CA ALA A 291 14.12 -1.72 -5.70
C ALA A 291 13.35 -2.77 -4.88
N PHE A 292 12.96 -3.89 -5.50
CA PHE A 292 12.33 -5.00 -4.77
C PHE A 292 13.31 -5.63 -3.77
N ALA A 293 14.57 -5.85 -4.16
CA ALA A 293 15.58 -6.42 -3.26
C ALA A 293 15.79 -5.52 -2.02
N ALA A 294 15.96 -4.22 -2.20
CA ALA A 294 16.13 -3.26 -1.10
C ALA A 294 14.91 -3.23 -0.17
N MET A 295 13.68 -3.26 -0.71
CA MET A 295 12.45 -3.33 0.07
C MET A 295 12.41 -4.60 0.94
N PHE A 296 12.60 -5.76 0.33
CA PHE A 296 12.54 -7.03 1.06
C PHE A 296 13.65 -7.15 2.10
N GLU A 297 14.90 -6.78 1.77
CA GLU A 297 16.03 -6.77 2.70
C GLU A 297 15.76 -5.91 3.94
N THR A 298 15.09 -4.77 3.74
CA THR A 298 14.81 -3.82 4.83
C THR A 298 13.61 -4.23 5.68
N LEU A 299 12.52 -4.74 5.05
CA LEU A 299 11.22 -4.88 5.72
C LEU A 299 10.85 -6.32 6.07
N TRP A 300 11.24 -7.30 5.22
CA TRP A 300 10.65 -8.65 5.30
C TRP A 300 10.89 -9.38 6.63
N LYS A 301 12.02 -9.14 7.28
CA LYS A 301 12.37 -9.78 8.56
C LYS A 301 11.80 -9.08 9.79
N THR A 302 11.18 -7.91 9.63
CA THR A 302 10.63 -7.18 10.77
C THR A 302 9.30 -7.78 11.21
N SER A 303 9.02 -7.79 12.51
CA SER A 303 7.80 -8.41 13.08
C SER A 303 6.54 -7.59 12.81
N TRP A 304 6.67 -6.29 12.62
CA TRP A 304 5.55 -5.39 12.36
C TRP A 304 5.07 -5.43 10.88
N PHE A 305 5.90 -5.91 9.96
CA PHE A 305 5.54 -6.01 8.54
C PHE A 305 4.80 -7.32 8.27
N GLY A 306 3.55 -7.23 7.85
CA GLY A 306 2.65 -8.36 7.64
C GLY A 306 2.67 -8.95 6.24
N GLY A 307 3.37 -8.33 5.27
CA GLY A 307 3.48 -8.81 3.90
C GLY A 307 3.23 -7.74 2.84
N ALA A 308 3.21 -8.15 1.58
CA ALA A 308 3.06 -7.23 0.45
C ALA A 308 2.27 -7.88 -0.70
N PHE A 309 1.56 -7.03 -1.44
CA PHE A 309 0.93 -7.34 -2.72
C PHE A 309 1.67 -6.58 -3.82
N VAL A 310 2.38 -7.31 -4.67
CA VAL A 310 3.17 -6.73 -5.77
C VAL A 310 2.22 -6.18 -6.84
N TRP A 311 2.33 -4.90 -7.13
CA TRP A 311 1.63 -4.23 -8.21
C TRP A 311 2.48 -4.30 -9.47
N LYS A 312 2.06 -4.99 -10.58
CA LYS A 312 0.85 -5.80 -10.65
C LYS A 312 1.11 -7.06 -11.47
N TRP A 313 0.20 -8.00 -11.44
CA TRP A 313 0.27 -9.24 -12.22
C TRP A 313 -0.77 -9.22 -13.34
N HIS A 314 -0.29 -9.35 -14.57
CA HIS A 314 -1.15 -9.51 -15.75
C HIS A 314 -1.51 -10.97 -15.95
N PRO A 315 -2.80 -11.33 -16.09
CA PRO A 315 -3.22 -12.69 -16.44
C PRO A 315 -2.59 -13.20 -17.74
N PHE A 316 -2.38 -12.29 -18.68
CA PHE A 316 -1.72 -12.55 -19.96
C PHE A 316 -0.65 -11.49 -20.23
N LEU A 317 0.60 -11.88 -20.17
CA LEU A 317 1.70 -11.02 -20.59
C LEU A 317 1.82 -11.08 -22.13
N ARG A 318 1.74 -9.91 -22.77
CA ARG A 318 1.90 -9.82 -24.23
C ARG A 318 3.38 -9.68 -24.57
N PRO A 319 3.90 -10.45 -25.58
CA PRO A 319 5.31 -10.40 -25.97
C PRO A 319 5.66 -9.22 -26.90
N ASP A 320 4.90 -8.13 -26.83
CA ASP A 320 5.04 -6.97 -27.74
C ASP A 320 5.91 -5.84 -27.15
N GLY A 321 6.68 -6.11 -26.08
CA GLY A 321 7.52 -5.12 -25.40
C GLY A 321 6.77 -4.06 -24.61
N ARG A 322 5.43 -4.09 -24.65
CA ARG A 322 4.57 -3.10 -23.98
C ARG A 322 4.80 -3.03 -22.47
N HIS A 323 5.25 -4.14 -21.88
CA HIS A 323 5.50 -4.26 -20.44
C HIS A 323 6.95 -4.00 -20.04
N ASP A 324 7.84 -3.69 -20.97
CA ASP A 324 9.28 -3.52 -20.68
C ASP A 324 9.57 -2.41 -19.69
N ARG A 325 8.71 -1.40 -19.60
CA ARG A 325 8.80 -0.27 -18.67
C ARG A 325 7.72 -0.26 -17.59
N ASP A 326 6.86 -1.28 -17.55
CA ASP A 326 5.72 -1.36 -16.65
C ASP A 326 6.12 -1.90 -15.27
N PHE A 327 5.18 -1.83 -14.34
CA PHE A 327 5.29 -2.34 -12.97
C PHE A 327 5.46 -3.86 -12.90
N THR A 328 4.88 -4.61 -13.85
CA THR A 328 4.91 -6.07 -13.76
C THR A 328 6.35 -6.61 -13.67
N PRO A 329 6.61 -7.52 -12.73
CA PRO A 329 7.90 -8.22 -12.64
C PRO A 329 7.99 -9.42 -13.61
N GLN A 330 6.90 -9.76 -14.31
CA GLN A 330 6.82 -10.92 -15.20
C GLN A 330 7.84 -10.81 -16.33
N GLY A 331 8.66 -11.85 -16.50
CA GLY A 331 9.72 -11.88 -17.51
C GLY A 331 10.93 -11.00 -17.21
N LYS A 332 11.03 -10.42 -16.01
CA LYS A 332 12.12 -9.52 -15.60
C LYS A 332 12.91 -10.08 -14.40
N PRO A 333 14.15 -9.61 -14.17
CA PRO A 333 15.00 -10.08 -13.05
C PRO A 333 14.35 -9.90 -11.66
N ALA A 334 13.48 -8.91 -11.48
CA ALA A 334 12.72 -8.66 -10.25
C ALA A 334 11.89 -9.89 -9.81
N LEU A 335 11.39 -10.69 -10.77
CA LEU A 335 10.60 -11.89 -10.46
C LEU A 335 11.39 -12.90 -9.63
N SER A 336 12.68 -13.07 -9.90
CA SER A 336 13.55 -13.98 -9.15
C SER A 336 13.74 -13.52 -7.71
N VAL A 337 13.82 -12.21 -7.48
CA VAL A 337 13.89 -11.63 -6.13
C VAL A 337 12.60 -11.91 -5.36
N ILE A 338 11.45 -11.62 -5.95
CA ILE A 338 10.14 -11.87 -5.34
C ILE A 338 9.98 -13.35 -4.99
N LYS A 339 10.31 -14.25 -5.94
CA LYS A 339 10.26 -15.70 -5.73
C LYS A 339 11.13 -16.13 -4.53
N ALA A 340 12.36 -15.62 -4.42
CA ALA A 340 13.26 -15.98 -3.33
C ALA A 340 12.68 -15.66 -1.95
N TYR A 341 11.99 -14.53 -1.80
CA TYR A 341 11.33 -14.15 -0.53
C TYR A 341 10.00 -14.87 -0.31
N TYR A 342 9.24 -15.13 -1.36
CA TYR A 342 7.92 -15.77 -1.25
C TYR A 342 8.01 -17.28 -1.06
N THR A 343 9.09 -17.93 -1.50
CA THR A 343 9.32 -19.37 -1.29
C THR A 343 10.19 -19.66 -0.06
N ALA A 344 10.80 -18.65 0.56
CA ALA A 344 11.54 -18.83 1.78
C ALA A 344 10.66 -19.39 2.91
N PRO A 345 11.17 -20.31 3.74
CA PRO A 345 10.44 -20.93 4.85
C PRO A 345 10.01 -19.92 5.93
#